data_2c3aca9cf3e409b44a597c280eb82274
#
_entry.id   2c3aca9cf3e409b44a597c280eb82274
#
_cell.length_a   1.000
_cell.length_b   1.000
_cell.length_c   1.000
_cell.angle_alpha   90.00
_cell.angle_beta   90.00
_cell.angle_gamma   90.00
#
_symmetry.space_group_name_H-M   'P 1'
#
loop_
_entity.id
_entity.type
_entity.pdbx_description
1 polymer ?
#
loop_
_entity_poly.entity_id
_entity_poly.type
_entity_poly.pdbx_seq_one_letter_code
_entity_poly.pdbx_strand_id
1 'polypeptide(L)'
;VLSHYTPEYQQLFRRGDLMLPISDLWAGRLKSMGCPPEKIAVSRMGVDMTRFTHRPVKAPGMPLEMISVARLTEKKGLHVAIEACRQLKAQGVAFRYRILGIGPWERRLRTLIEQYQLEDVIEMPGFKPSHEVKAMLDDADVFLLPSITGTDGDMEGIPVALMEAMAVGIPVVSTVHSGIPELVEAGKSGWLVPENDAQALAARLAEFSRIDHDTLESVITRAREKVAQDFNQQVINRQLACLLQTI
;
A
#
# COMPACT_ATOMS: atom_id res chain seq x y z
N VAL A 1 -12.62 -5.14 14.91
CA VAL A 1 -11.93 -6.38 15.34
C VAL A 1 -11.39 -6.24 16.75
N LEU A 2 -10.57 -5.22 17.09
CA LEU A 2 -9.98 -5.09 18.44
C LEU A 2 -11.01 -4.91 19.56
N SER A 3 -12.14 -4.25 19.29
CA SER A 3 -13.19 -4.02 20.30
C SER A 3 -13.87 -5.29 20.84
N HIS A 4 -13.82 -6.40 20.08
CA HIS A 4 -14.42 -7.69 20.49
C HIS A 4 -13.56 -8.49 21.48
N TYR A 5 -12.26 -8.16 21.59
CA TYR A 5 -11.28 -8.89 22.39
C TYR A 5 -10.70 -8.08 23.57
N THR A 6 -11.45 -7.07 24.04
CA THR A 6 -10.96 -6.17 25.11
C THR A 6 -10.48 -6.91 26.38
N PRO A 7 -11.18 -7.94 26.91
CA PRO A 7 -10.71 -8.67 28.09
C PRO A 7 -9.39 -9.40 27.89
N GLU A 8 -9.22 -10.03 26.72
CA GLU A 8 -8.00 -10.78 26.36
C GLU A 8 -6.82 -9.82 26.21
N TYR A 9 -7.03 -8.65 25.61
CA TYR A 9 -6.00 -7.61 25.51
C TYR A 9 -5.61 -7.07 26.90
N GLN A 10 -6.55 -6.88 27.83
CA GLN A 10 -6.23 -6.46 29.18
C GLN A 10 -5.33 -7.47 29.91
N GLN A 11 -5.58 -8.77 29.70
CA GLN A 11 -4.72 -9.82 30.24
C GLN A 11 -3.32 -9.81 29.58
N LEU A 12 -3.27 -9.62 28.26
CA LEU A 12 -2.02 -9.51 27.51
C LEU A 12 -1.18 -8.32 28.01
N PHE A 13 -1.79 -7.14 28.19
CA PHE A 13 -1.11 -5.95 28.67
C PHE A 13 -0.53 -6.10 30.09
N ARG A 14 -1.20 -6.88 30.95
CA ARG A 14 -0.69 -7.17 32.28
C ARG A 14 0.50 -8.13 32.27
N ARG A 15 0.45 -9.16 31.42
CA ARG A 15 1.45 -10.26 31.41
C ARG A 15 2.62 -10.02 30.47
N GLY A 16 2.40 -9.30 29.38
CA GLY A 16 3.45 -9.03 28.41
C GLY A 16 4.39 -7.93 28.89
N ASP A 17 5.65 -8.06 28.61
CA ASP A 17 6.69 -7.07 28.93
C ASP A 17 6.65 -5.92 27.94
N LEU A 18 6.41 -6.23 26.64
CA LEU A 18 6.42 -5.25 25.57
C LEU A 18 5.37 -5.57 24.49
N MET A 19 4.70 -4.54 23.99
CA MET A 19 3.77 -4.57 22.86
C MET A 19 4.43 -3.88 21.67
N LEU A 20 4.47 -4.57 20.53
CA LEU A 20 5.17 -4.12 19.32
C LEU A 20 4.17 -3.84 18.16
N PRO A 21 3.40 -2.74 18.22
CA PRO A 21 2.55 -2.34 17.11
C PRO A 21 3.40 -1.95 15.90
N ILE A 22 2.86 -2.18 14.70
CA ILE A 22 3.56 -1.95 13.44
C ILE A 22 3.47 -0.50 12.92
N SER A 23 2.74 0.36 13.63
CA SER A 23 2.55 1.78 13.28
C SER A 23 2.19 2.62 14.49
N ASP A 24 2.36 3.94 14.39
CA ASP A 24 1.96 4.88 15.43
C ASP A 24 0.44 4.90 15.65
N LEU A 25 -0.34 4.74 14.58
CA LEU A 25 -1.79 4.60 14.67
C LEU A 25 -2.17 3.39 15.56
N TRP A 26 -1.55 2.23 15.34
CA TRP A 26 -1.81 1.04 16.14
C TRP A 26 -1.28 1.20 17.58
N ALA A 27 -0.16 1.90 17.79
CA ALA A 27 0.31 2.26 19.13
C ALA A 27 -0.72 3.11 19.88
N GLY A 28 -1.29 4.11 19.21
CA GLY A 28 -2.36 4.94 19.75
C GLY A 28 -3.60 4.13 20.13
N ARG A 29 -3.99 3.13 19.31
CA ARG A 29 -5.11 2.22 19.62
C ARG A 29 -4.83 1.35 20.84
N LEU A 30 -3.62 0.80 20.97
CA LEU A 30 -3.27 0.02 22.18
C LEU A 30 -3.31 0.89 23.43
N LYS A 31 -2.84 2.15 23.36
CA LYS A 31 -2.97 3.12 24.47
C LYS A 31 -4.43 3.37 24.83
N SER A 32 -5.29 3.60 23.84
CA SER A 32 -6.74 3.84 24.09
C SER A 32 -7.44 2.61 24.66
N MET A 33 -6.91 1.40 24.47
CA MET A 33 -7.37 0.16 25.08
C MET A 33 -6.82 -0.07 26.50
N GLY A 34 -6.00 0.84 27.02
CA GLY A 34 -5.44 0.77 28.38
C GLY A 34 -4.08 0.06 28.48
N CYS A 35 -3.38 -0.12 27.36
CA CYS A 35 -1.99 -0.57 27.43
C CYS A 35 -1.08 0.53 28.01
N PRO A 36 -0.26 0.24 29.04
CA PRO A 36 0.67 1.21 29.60
C PRO A 36 1.63 1.73 28.52
N PRO A 37 1.82 3.07 28.40
CA PRO A 37 2.66 3.65 27.35
C PRO A 37 4.10 3.13 27.37
N GLU A 38 4.66 2.85 28.54
CA GLU A 38 6.01 2.33 28.74
C GLU A 38 6.19 0.90 28.20
N LYS A 39 5.09 0.18 27.99
CA LYS A 39 5.09 -1.15 27.35
C LYS A 39 4.86 -1.13 25.85
N ILE A 40 4.83 0.05 25.23
CA ILE A 40 4.56 0.16 23.79
C ILE A 40 5.80 0.70 23.09
N ALA A 41 6.34 -0.08 22.16
CA ALA A 41 7.37 0.37 21.22
C ALA A 41 6.95 0.04 19.79
N VAL A 42 6.93 1.04 18.91
CA VAL A 42 6.59 0.81 17.50
C VAL A 42 7.71 0.03 16.81
N SER A 43 7.38 -1.13 16.24
CA SER A 43 8.29 -1.93 15.45
C SER A 43 7.68 -2.15 14.06
N ARG A 44 8.08 -1.33 13.11
CA ARG A 44 7.53 -1.35 11.74
C ARG A 44 7.96 -2.60 10.99
N MET A 45 7.15 -3.00 9.99
CA MET A 45 7.61 -3.90 8.95
C MET A 45 8.57 -3.14 8.04
N GLY A 46 9.48 -3.86 7.40
CA GLY A 46 10.44 -3.25 6.48
C GLY A 46 10.68 -4.09 5.24
N VAL A 47 11.37 -3.50 4.28
CA VAL A 47 11.79 -4.17 3.04
C VAL A 47 13.31 -4.28 2.96
N ASP A 48 13.77 -5.34 2.31
CA ASP A 48 15.18 -5.52 2.00
C ASP A 48 15.56 -4.66 0.78
N MET A 49 16.17 -3.52 1.04
CA MET A 49 16.58 -2.55 0.02
C MET A 49 17.60 -3.12 -0.99
N THR A 50 18.26 -4.23 -0.68
CA THR A 50 19.21 -4.88 -1.60
C THR A 50 18.50 -5.68 -2.69
N ARG A 51 17.27 -6.13 -2.41
CA ARG A 51 16.44 -6.88 -3.37
C ARG A 51 15.65 -5.97 -4.32
N PHE A 52 15.37 -4.73 -3.90
CA PHE A 52 14.59 -3.75 -4.65
C PHE A 52 15.51 -2.64 -5.16
N THR A 53 16.23 -2.96 -6.26
CA THR A 53 17.14 -2.01 -6.91
C THR A 53 16.34 -0.87 -7.56
N HIS A 54 16.82 0.35 -7.38
CA HIS A 54 16.22 1.53 -7.99
C HIS A 54 16.28 1.46 -9.52
N ARG A 55 15.16 1.70 -10.16
CA ARG A 55 15.08 1.88 -11.62
C ARG A 55 15.23 3.37 -11.99
N PRO A 56 15.67 3.69 -13.20
CA PRO A 56 15.59 5.06 -13.70
C PRO A 56 14.16 5.59 -13.68
N VAL A 57 14.01 6.88 -13.40
CA VAL A 57 12.70 7.54 -13.47
C VAL A 57 12.20 7.49 -14.91
N LYS A 58 10.99 6.99 -15.08
CA LYS A 58 10.32 6.85 -16.38
C LYS A 58 9.11 7.79 -16.40
N ALA A 59 9.05 8.66 -17.40
CA ALA A 59 7.82 9.42 -17.63
C ALA A 59 6.64 8.46 -17.90
N PRO A 60 5.43 8.80 -17.42
CA PRO A 60 4.27 7.97 -17.69
C PRO A 60 4.03 7.78 -19.18
N GLY A 61 3.77 6.53 -19.57
CA GLY A 61 3.46 6.17 -20.96
C GLY A 61 2.00 6.42 -21.32
N MET A 62 1.71 6.27 -22.62
CA MET A 62 0.33 6.18 -23.10
C MET A 62 0.21 4.92 -23.96
N PRO A 63 -0.54 3.92 -23.50
CA PRO A 63 -1.42 3.89 -22.31
C PRO A 63 -0.65 3.94 -20.98
N LEU A 64 -1.28 4.48 -19.92
CA LEU A 64 -0.75 4.49 -18.57
C LEU A 64 -0.73 3.07 -18.01
N GLU A 65 0.47 2.53 -17.70
CA GLU A 65 0.65 1.18 -17.17
C GLU A 65 0.51 1.18 -15.63
N MET A 66 -0.62 0.69 -15.15
CA MET A 66 -0.93 0.60 -13.71
C MET A 66 -0.73 -0.82 -13.20
N ILE A 67 -0.29 -0.97 -11.95
CA ILE A 67 -0.10 -2.28 -11.32
C ILE A 67 -0.53 -2.27 -9.85
N SER A 68 -1.15 -3.38 -9.43
CA SER A 68 -1.34 -3.73 -8.00
C SER A 68 -0.78 -5.11 -7.72
N VAL A 69 -0.12 -5.27 -6.59
CA VAL A 69 0.36 -6.55 -6.08
C VAL A 69 -0.20 -6.74 -4.68
N ALA A 70 -1.16 -7.65 -4.52
CA ALA A 70 -1.84 -7.81 -3.23
C ALA A 70 -2.55 -9.17 -3.11
N ARG A 71 -2.80 -9.60 -1.87
CA ARG A 71 -3.83 -10.61 -1.63
C ARG A 71 -5.20 -10.04 -1.98
N LEU A 72 -6.00 -10.76 -2.76
CA LEU A 72 -7.32 -10.29 -3.20
C LEU A 72 -8.34 -10.41 -2.06
N THR A 73 -8.36 -9.40 -1.19
CA THR A 73 -9.29 -9.25 -0.05
C THR A 73 -9.95 -7.88 -0.08
N GLU A 74 -11.06 -7.73 0.65
CA GLU A 74 -11.85 -6.49 0.66
C GLU A 74 -10.99 -5.26 0.98
N LYS A 75 -10.23 -5.34 2.06
CA LYS A 75 -9.44 -4.21 2.58
C LYS A 75 -8.38 -3.67 1.61
N LYS A 76 -8.04 -4.40 0.54
CA LYS A 76 -7.13 -3.92 -0.51
C LYS A 76 -7.78 -2.91 -1.45
N GLY A 77 -9.10 -2.74 -1.39
CA GLY A 77 -9.84 -1.72 -2.14
C GLY A 77 -9.79 -1.88 -3.67
N LEU A 78 -9.42 -3.07 -4.18
CA LEU A 78 -9.25 -3.29 -5.64
C LEU A 78 -10.55 -3.09 -6.42
N HIS A 79 -11.71 -3.27 -5.80
CA HIS A 79 -12.99 -2.91 -6.39
C HIS A 79 -13.16 -1.41 -6.59
N VAL A 80 -12.60 -0.59 -5.69
CA VAL A 80 -12.56 0.89 -5.84
C VAL A 80 -11.65 1.26 -7.01
N ALA A 81 -10.51 0.56 -7.17
CA ALA A 81 -9.63 0.74 -8.33
C ALA A 81 -10.32 0.40 -9.65
N ILE A 82 -11.07 -0.72 -9.69
CA ILE A 82 -11.83 -1.12 -10.89
C ILE A 82 -12.92 -0.09 -11.23
N GLU A 83 -13.62 0.44 -10.22
CA GLU A 83 -14.60 1.52 -10.43
C GLU A 83 -13.93 2.80 -10.94
N ALA A 84 -12.75 3.17 -10.43
CA ALA A 84 -11.96 4.28 -10.95
C ALA A 84 -11.55 4.06 -12.41
N CYS A 85 -11.17 2.83 -12.78
CA CYS A 85 -10.87 2.45 -14.17
C CYS A 85 -12.07 2.63 -15.10
N ARG A 86 -13.29 2.31 -14.64
CA ARG A 86 -14.52 2.57 -15.39
C ARG A 86 -14.66 4.06 -15.71
N GLN A 87 -14.39 4.92 -14.73
CA GLN A 87 -14.46 6.37 -14.91
C GLN A 87 -13.35 6.90 -15.83
N LEU A 88 -12.12 6.38 -15.73
CA LEU A 88 -11.02 6.72 -16.65
C LEU A 88 -11.36 6.36 -18.10
N LYS A 89 -11.90 5.15 -18.32
CA LYS A 89 -12.33 4.70 -19.66
C LYS A 89 -13.41 5.63 -20.23
N ALA A 90 -14.39 6.01 -19.40
CA ALA A 90 -15.44 6.96 -19.80
C ALA A 90 -14.90 8.37 -20.13
N GLN A 91 -13.80 8.79 -19.53
CA GLN A 91 -13.09 10.04 -19.81
C GLN A 91 -12.15 9.95 -21.02
N GLY A 92 -12.02 8.78 -21.66
CA GLY A 92 -11.12 8.57 -22.79
C GLY A 92 -9.64 8.53 -22.42
N VAL A 93 -9.30 8.32 -21.15
CA VAL A 93 -7.91 8.12 -20.70
C VAL A 93 -7.46 6.71 -21.09
N ALA A 94 -6.39 6.62 -21.88
CA ALA A 94 -5.82 5.33 -22.25
C ALA A 94 -4.98 4.76 -21.10
N PHE A 95 -5.28 3.54 -20.65
CA PHE A 95 -4.54 2.83 -19.58
C PHE A 95 -4.57 1.32 -19.79
N ARG A 96 -3.67 0.63 -19.09
CA ARG A 96 -3.71 -0.80 -18.80
C ARG A 96 -3.53 -1.00 -17.30
N TYR A 97 -4.23 -1.96 -16.72
CA TYR A 97 -4.15 -2.24 -15.30
C TYR A 97 -3.94 -3.72 -15.04
N ARG A 98 -2.85 -4.08 -14.35
CA ARG A 98 -2.53 -5.45 -13.95
C ARG A 98 -2.73 -5.62 -12.46
N ILE A 99 -3.58 -6.57 -12.06
CA ILE A 99 -3.85 -6.94 -10.67
C ILE A 99 -3.24 -8.30 -10.39
N LEU A 100 -2.11 -8.31 -9.67
CA LEU A 100 -1.36 -9.51 -9.32
C LEU A 100 -1.74 -10.01 -7.94
N GLY A 101 -2.01 -11.30 -7.83
CA GLY A 101 -2.30 -11.98 -6.58
C GLY A 101 -3.48 -12.92 -6.67
N ILE A 102 -3.77 -13.57 -5.54
CA ILE A 102 -4.89 -14.50 -5.34
C ILE A 102 -5.61 -14.16 -4.03
N GLY A 103 -6.85 -14.57 -3.90
CA GLY A 103 -7.60 -14.39 -2.67
C GLY A 103 -9.11 -14.57 -2.83
N PRO A 104 -9.84 -14.51 -1.71
CA PRO A 104 -11.29 -14.80 -1.70
C PRO A 104 -12.13 -13.84 -2.55
N TRP A 105 -11.60 -12.66 -2.87
CA TRP A 105 -12.31 -11.66 -3.67
C TRP A 105 -12.09 -11.80 -5.19
N GLU A 106 -11.28 -12.75 -5.65
CA GLU A 106 -10.96 -12.90 -7.07
C GLU A 106 -12.20 -12.98 -7.96
N ARG A 107 -13.16 -13.87 -7.65
CA ARG A 107 -14.39 -14.00 -8.40
C ARG A 107 -15.18 -12.70 -8.49
N ARG A 108 -15.30 -11.99 -7.34
CA ARG A 108 -16.01 -10.71 -7.27
C ARG A 108 -15.35 -9.64 -8.13
N LEU A 109 -14.03 -9.55 -8.10
CA LEU A 109 -13.29 -8.58 -8.92
C LEU A 109 -13.45 -8.87 -10.42
N ARG A 110 -13.35 -10.14 -10.84
CA ARG A 110 -13.61 -10.55 -12.24
C ARG A 110 -15.01 -10.18 -12.69
N THR A 111 -16.02 -10.46 -11.88
CA THR A 111 -17.40 -10.07 -12.17
C THR A 111 -17.57 -8.57 -12.35
N LEU A 112 -16.88 -7.74 -11.53
CA LEU A 112 -16.91 -6.28 -11.70
C LEU A 112 -16.25 -5.83 -13.01
N ILE A 113 -15.13 -6.44 -13.39
CA ILE A 113 -14.44 -6.16 -14.66
C ILE A 113 -15.36 -6.44 -15.85
N GLU A 114 -16.04 -7.60 -15.84
CA GLU A 114 -17.01 -7.99 -16.86
C GLU A 114 -18.22 -7.02 -16.91
N GLN A 115 -18.82 -6.71 -15.75
CA GLN A 115 -19.95 -5.78 -15.65
C GLN A 115 -19.62 -4.39 -16.18
N TYR A 116 -18.40 -3.92 -16.00
CA TYR A 116 -17.95 -2.62 -16.47
C TYR A 116 -17.30 -2.64 -17.85
N GLN A 117 -17.24 -3.81 -18.50
CA GLN A 117 -16.63 -4.00 -19.84
C GLN A 117 -15.19 -3.48 -19.88
N LEU A 118 -14.37 -3.96 -18.94
CA LEU A 118 -12.97 -3.54 -18.75
C LEU A 118 -11.95 -4.65 -19.09
N GLU A 119 -12.39 -5.78 -19.66
CA GLU A 119 -11.55 -6.95 -19.97
C GLU A 119 -10.45 -6.63 -20.98
N ASP A 120 -10.63 -5.61 -21.79
CA ASP A 120 -9.66 -5.12 -22.77
C ASP A 120 -8.51 -4.31 -22.16
N VAL A 121 -8.69 -3.81 -20.92
CA VAL A 121 -7.74 -2.91 -20.24
C VAL A 121 -7.31 -3.38 -18.84
N ILE A 122 -8.01 -4.36 -18.25
CA ILE A 122 -7.66 -4.91 -16.92
C ILE A 122 -7.33 -6.40 -17.03
N GLU A 123 -6.15 -6.77 -16.54
CA GLU A 123 -5.69 -8.16 -16.46
C GLU A 123 -5.54 -8.62 -15.02
N MET A 124 -5.99 -9.85 -14.74
CA MET A 124 -5.79 -10.54 -13.46
C MET A 124 -5.04 -11.86 -13.69
N PRO A 125 -3.70 -11.84 -13.84
CA PRO A 125 -2.91 -13.03 -14.18
C PRO A 125 -2.69 -13.99 -13.00
N GLY A 126 -3.29 -13.69 -11.84
CA GLY A 126 -3.18 -14.52 -10.64
C GLY A 126 -1.86 -14.31 -9.88
N PHE A 127 -1.42 -15.36 -9.19
CA PHE A 127 -0.12 -15.36 -8.49
C PHE A 127 1.03 -15.39 -9.48
N LYS A 128 2.06 -14.60 -9.18
CA LYS A 128 3.33 -14.58 -9.92
C LYS A 128 4.51 -14.73 -8.97
N PRO A 129 5.56 -15.47 -9.36
CA PRO A 129 6.80 -15.55 -8.58
C PRO A 129 7.51 -14.19 -8.54
N SER A 130 8.31 -13.98 -7.49
CA SER A 130 8.91 -12.67 -7.19
C SER A 130 9.71 -12.04 -8.34
N HIS A 131 10.39 -12.86 -9.17
CA HIS A 131 11.17 -12.35 -10.30
C HIS A 131 10.28 -11.83 -11.44
N GLU A 132 9.11 -12.47 -11.68
CA GLU A 132 8.12 -11.98 -12.64
C GLU A 132 7.44 -10.70 -12.11
N VAL A 133 7.09 -10.67 -10.81
CA VAL A 133 6.54 -9.48 -10.17
C VAL A 133 7.49 -8.30 -10.34
N LYS A 134 8.81 -8.52 -10.09
CA LYS A 134 9.80 -7.47 -10.27
C LYS A 134 9.83 -6.93 -11.72
N ALA A 135 9.85 -7.80 -12.70
CA ALA A 135 9.82 -7.38 -14.12
C ALA A 135 8.56 -6.57 -14.44
N MET A 136 7.38 -7.01 -13.94
CA MET A 136 6.12 -6.28 -14.14
C MET A 136 6.09 -4.93 -13.41
N LEU A 137 6.74 -4.83 -12.24
CA LEU A 137 6.92 -3.57 -11.53
C LEU A 137 7.83 -2.63 -12.31
N ASP A 138 8.91 -3.13 -12.91
CA ASP A 138 9.84 -2.33 -13.70
C ASP A 138 9.15 -1.70 -14.94
N ASP A 139 8.14 -2.37 -15.50
CA ASP A 139 7.37 -1.87 -16.65
C ASP A 139 6.26 -0.87 -16.28
N ALA A 140 5.77 -0.90 -15.05
CA ALA A 140 4.64 -0.08 -14.63
C ALA A 140 4.98 1.41 -14.48
N ASP A 141 4.03 2.29 -14.77
CA ASP A 141 4.16 3.73 -14.56
C ASP A 141 3.73 4.14 -13.16
N VAL A 142 2.74 3.43 -12.58
CA VAL A 142 2.21 3.71 -11.24
C VAL A 142 1.79 2.45 -10.51
N PHE A 143 2.12 2.37 -9.22
CA PHE A 143 1.62 1.33 -8.31
C PHE A 143 0.37 1.81 -7.60
N LEU A 144 -0.71 1.03 -7.67
CA LEU A 144 -2.02 1.39 -7.15
C LEU A 144 -2.45 0.42 -6.04
N LEU A 145 -2.73 0.95 -4.84
CA LEU A 145 -3.28 0.15 -3.74
C LEU A 145 -4.23 1.01 -2.88
N PRO A 146 -5.49 1.18 -3.29
CA PRO A 146 -6.46 2.03 -2.60
C PRO A 146 -7.12 1.30 -1.43
N SER A 147 -6.32 0.91 -0.43
CA SER A 147 -6.77 0.16 0.74
C SER A 147 -7.90 0.87 1.49
N ILE A 148 -8.80 0.09 2.07
CA ILE A 148 -9.98 0.55 2.79
C ILE A 148 -10.16 -0.21 4.10
N THR A 149 -11.01 0.29 4.97
CA THR A 149 -11.56 -0.50 6.08
C THR A 149 -12.60 -1.47 5.53
N GLY A 150 -12.39 -2.77 5.75
CA GLY A 150 -13.34 -3.81 5.35
C GLY A 150 -14.68 -3.72 6.10
N THR A 151 -15.73 -4.31 5.55
CA THR A 151 -17.07 -4.34 6.16
C THR A 151 -17.10 -5.06 7.52
N ASP A 152 -16.15 -5.94 7.77
CA ASP A 152 -15.91 -6.63 9.05
C ASP A 152 -15.01 -5.82 10.02
N GLY A 153 -14.59 -4.60 9.62
CA GLY A 153 -13.66 -3.76 10.35
C GLY A 153 -12.19 -4.17 10.21
N ASP A 154 -11.85 -5.13 9.32
CA ASP A 154 -10.45 -5.45 9.03
C ASP A 154 -9.76 -4.28 8.32
N MET A 155 -8.55 -3.97 8.77
CA MET A 155 -7.76 -2.84 8.28
C MET A 155 -6.36 -3.29 7.91
N GLU A 156 -5.71 -2.52 7.04
CA GLU A 156 -4.28 -2.67 6.82
C GLU A 156 -3.47 -2.20 8.04
N GLY A 157 -2.23 -2.67 8.09
CA GLY A 157 -1.19 -1.95 8.82
C GLY A 157 -0.56 -0.88 7.91
N ILE A 158 0.71 -1.13 7.56
CA ILE A 158 1.39 -0.41 6.47
C ILE A 158 1.73 -1.46 5.41
N PRO A 159 1.14 -1.41 4.20
CA PRO A 159 1.32 -2.45 3.21
C PRO A 159 2.78 -2.56 2.72
N VAL A 160 3.38 -3.74 2.86
CA VAL A 160 4.76 -3.99 2.39
C VAL A 160 4.89 -3.78 0.89
N ALA A 161 3.86 -4.10 0.11
CA ALA A 161 3.87 -3.89 -1.34
C ALA A 161 4.01 -2.41 -1.75
N LEU A 162 3.50 -1.45 -0.94
CA LEU A 162 3.78 -0.02 -1.14
C LEU A 162 5.24 0.31 -0.87
N MET A 163 5.82 -0.27 0.19
CA MET A 163 7.26 -0.07 0.50
C MET A 163 8.14 -0.63 -0.62
N GLU A 164 7.79 -1.80 -1.16
CA GLU A 164 8.50 -2.44 -2.27
C GLU A 164 8.43 -1.58 -3.54
N ALA A 165 7.26 -1.07 -3.90
CA ALA A 165 7.07 -0.18 -5.04
C ALA A 165 7.90 1.11 -4.89
N MET A 166 7.84 1.76 -3.72
CA MET A 166 8.63 2.96 -3.42
C MET A 166 10.14 2.68 -3.45
N ALA A 167 10.57 1.51 -2.96
CA ALA A 167 11.98 1.09 -2.99
C ALA A 167 12.50 0.87 -4.41
N VAL A 168 11.70 0.33 -5.31
CA VAL A 168 12.02 0.18 -6.75
C VAL A 168 12.07 1.53 -7.46
N GLY A 169 11.35 2.53 -6.96
CA GLY A 169 11.21 3.84 -7.61
C GLY A 169 9.99 3.91 -8.52
N ILE A 170 8.90 3.25 -8.12
CA ILE A 170 7.61 3.37 -8.78
C ILE A 170 6.76 4.34 -7.97
N PRO A 171 6.17 5.37 -8.61
CA PRO A 171 5.24 6.27 -7.93
C PRO A 171 4.04 5.49 -7.39
N VAL A 172 3.58 5.85 -6.20
CA VAL A 172 2.46 5.16 -5.56
C VAL A 172 1.23 6.06 -5.43
N VAL A 173 0.06 5.50 -5.72
CA VAL A 173 -1.24 6.09 -5.42
C VAL A 173 -1.97 5.16 -4.46
N SER A 174 -2.38 5.67 -3.30
CA SER A 174 -3.05 4.91 -2.25
C SER A 174 -4.12 5.75 -1.56
N THR A 175 -4.53 5.35 -0.37
CA THR A 175 -5.60 6.02 0.40
C THR A 175 -5.11 6.54 1.74
N VAL A 176 -5.80 7.53 2.30
CA VAL A 176 -5.65 7.96 3.69
C VAL A 176 -6.27 6.88 4.58
N HIS A 177 -5.60 5.73 4.67
CA HIS A 177 -6.07 4.55 5.39
C HIS A 177 -5.04 4.05 6.38
N SER A 178 -5.46 3.81 7.62
CA SER A 178 -4.64 3.19 8.67
C SER A 178 -3.24 3.84 8.79
N GLY A 179 -2.17 3.03 8.75
CA GLY A 179 -0.79 3.49 8.82
C GLY A 179 -0.20 3.94 7.48
N ILE A 180 -0.95 3.95 6.39
CA ILE A 180 -0.42 4.34 5.06
C ILE A 180 0.14 5.77 5.06
N PRO A 181 -0.48 6.78 5.72
CA PRO A 181 0.09 8.13 5.81
C PRO A 181 1.42 8.22 6.57
N GLU A 182 1.80 7.20 7.35
CA GLU A 182 3.12 7.15 7.99
C GLU A 182 4.23 6.78 6.97
N LEU A 183 3.87 6.07 5.89
CA LEU A 183 4.76 5.70 4.80
C LEU A 183 4.72 6.73 3.67
N VAL A 184 3.52 7.09 3.22
CA VAL A 184 3.29 7.95 2.05
C VAL A 184 2.88 9.34 2.51
N GLU A 185 3.76 10.32 2.31
CA GLU A 185 3.45 11.74 2.50
C GLU A 185 2.79 12.29 1.23
N ALA A 186 1.50 12.66 1.34
CA ALA A 186 0.70 13.12 0.21
C ALA A 186 1.36 14.27 -0.56
N GLY A 187 1.55 14.10 -1.87
CA GLY A 187 2.21 15.07 -2.76
C GLY A 187 3.71 15.20 -2.61
N LYS A 188 4.35 14.44 -1.68
CA LYS A 188 5.81 14.49 -1.47
C LYS A 188 6.49 13.17 -1.79
N SER A 189 5.95 12.04 -1.32
CA SER A 189 6.50 10.70 -1.58
C SER A 189 5.49 9.76 -2.24
N GLY A 190 4.36 10.26 -2.67
CA GLY A 190 3.27 9.58 -3.35
C GLY A 190 1.98 10.36 -3.23
N TRP A 191 0.89 9.77 -3.65
CA TRP A 191 -0.44 10.40 -3.63
C TRP A 191 -1.42 9.59 -2.82
N LEU A 192 -2.23 10.30 -2.03
CA LEU A 192 -3.28 9.71 -1.20
C LEU A 192 -4.62 10.34 -1.55
N VAL A 193 -5.64 9.49 -1.65
CA VAL A 193 -7.04 9.88 -1.82
C VAL A 193 -7.88 9.34 -0.64
N PRO A 194 -9.11 9.81 -0.41
CA PRO A 194 -9.98 9.21 0.60
C PRO A 194 -10.29 7.75 0.32
N GLU A 195 -10.57 6.97 1.38
CA GLU A 195 -11.09 5.61 1.25
C GLU A 195 -12.44 5.60 0.50
N ASN A 196 -12.67 4.55 -0.29
CA ASN A 196 -13.93 4.34 -1.04
C ASN A 196 -14.30 5.48 -2.02
N ASP A 197 -13.36 6.34 -2.39
CA ASP A 197 -13.58 7.43 -3.34
C ASP A 197 -12.97 7.11 -4.70
N ALA A 198 -13.70 6.35 -5.52
CA ALA A 198 -13.30 6.01 -6.87
C ALA A 198 -13.20 7.24 -7.80
N GLN A 199 -13.96 8.32 -7.52
CA GLN A 199 -13.91 9.54 -8.29
C GLN A 199 -12.60 10.30 -8.04
N ALA A 200 -12.22 10.49 -6.78
CA ALA A 200 -10.94 11.10 -6.41
C ALA A 200 -9.75 10.27 -6.95
N LEU A 201 -9.87 8.94 -6.92
CA LEU A 201 -8.86 8.06 -7.45
C LEU A 201 -8.71 8.19 -8.98
N ALA A 202 -9.83 8.20 -9.73
CA ALA A 202 -9.83 8.40 -11.18
C ALA A 202 -9.25 9.78 -11.56
N ALA A 203 -9.67 10.84 -10.87
CA ALA A 203 -9.13 12.19 -11.09
C ALA A 203 -7.61 12.23 -10.88
N ARG A 204 -7.11 11.63 -9.78
CA ARG A 204 -5.68 11.57 -9.49
C ARG A 204 -4.90 10.80 -10.56
N LEU A 205 -5.42 9.66 -11.05
CA LEU A 205 -4.77 8.89 -12.11
C LEU A 205 -4.79 9.62 -13.46
N ALA A 206 -5.86 10.35 -13.78
CA ALA A 206 -5.92 11.20 -14.97
C ALA A 206 -4.91 12.36 -14.92
N GLU A 207 -4.71 12.98 -13.75
CA GLU A 207 -3.68 14.01 -13.55
C GLU A 207 -2.27 13.38 -13.62
N PHE A 208 -2.09 12.20 -13.05
CA PHE A 208 -0.81 11.49 -13.06
C PHE A 208 -0.29 11.24 -14.48
N SER A 209 -1.17 10.94 -15.43
CA SER A 209 -0.79 10.73 -16.84
C SER A 209 -0.15 11.97 -17.50
N ARG A 210 -0.23 13.15 -16.86
CA ARG A 210 0.29 14.44 -17.35
C ARG A 210 1.35 15.04 -16.43
N ILE A 211 1.82 14.28 -15.46
CA ILE A 211 2.81 14.77 -14.50
C ILE A 211 4.16 15.05 -15.21
N ASP A 212 4.78 16.17 -14.88
CA ASP A 212 6.10 16.49 -15.41
C ASP A 212 7.19 15.63 -14.76
N HIS A 213 8.30 15.49 -15.49
CA HIS A 213 9.42 14.64 -15.09
C HIS A 213 10.05 15.08 -13.76
N ASP A 214 10.25 16.37 -13.55
CA ASP A 214 10.96 16.91 -12.38
C ASP A 214 10.15 16.69 -11.09
N THR A 215 8.84 16.91 -11.17
CA THR A 215 7.91 16.59 -10.06
C THR A 215 7.95 15.10 -9.76
N LEU A 216 7.89 14.25 -10.79
CA LEU A 216 7.91 12.81 -10.64
C LEU A 216 9.22 12.31 -10.00
N GLU A 217 10.35 12.79 -10.48
CA GLU A 217 11.70 12.46 -9.97
C GLU A 217 11.83 12.88 -8.49
N SER A 218 11.37 14.08 -8.15
CA SER A 218 11.38 14.57 -6.77
C SER A 218 10.56 13.66 -5.83
N VAL A 219 9.36 13.25 -6.27
CA VAL A 219 8.48 12.37 -5.48
C VAL A 219 9.10 10.98 -5.31
N ILE A 220 9.63 10.40 -6.38
CA ILE A 220 10.26 9.07 -6.35
C ILE A 220 11.49 9.07 -5.43
N THR A 221 12.33 10.10 -5.53
CA THR A 221 13.52 10.23 -4.68
C THR A 221 13.14 10.27 -3.21
N ARG A 222 12.18 11.12 -2.84
CA ARG A 222 11.69 11.22 -1.46
C ARG A 222 11.02 9.93 -0.97
N ALA A 223 10.27 9.27 -1.84
CA ALA A 223 9.66 7.98 -1.53
C ALA A 223 10.71 6.94 -1.16
N ARG A 224 11.77 6.84 -1.95
CA ARG A 224 12.86 5.91 -1.69
C ARG A 224 13.66 6.27 -0.43
N GLU A 225 13.96 7.55 -0.21
CA GLU A 225 14.61 8.03 1.01
C GLU A 225 13.80 7.66 2.25
N LYS A 226 12.48 7.89 2.22
CA LYS A 226 11.56 7.53 3.30
C LYS A 226 11.63 6.03 3.63
N VAL A 227 11.59 5.17 2.60
CA VAL A 227 11.71 3.71 2.81
C VAL A 227 13.09 3.34 3.35
N ALA A 228 14.17 3.93 2.82
CA ALA A 228 15.53 3.64 3.25
C ALA A 228 15.79 4.03 4.72
N GLN A 229 15.19 5.13 5.19
CA GLN A 229 15.35 5.64 6.54
C GLN A 229 14.46 4.91 7.56
N ASP A 230 13.16 4.79 7.25
CA ASP A 230 12.15 4.40 8.24
C ASP A 230 11.66 2.96 8.08
N PHE A 231 11.85 2.35 6.90
CA PHE A 231 11.31 1.04 6.54
C PHE A 231 12.37 0.08 5.98
N ASN A 232 13.65 0.33 6.22
CA ASN A 232 14.72 -0.58 5.87
C ASN A 232 14.78 -1.74 6.87
N GLN A 233 14.58 -2.95 6.40
CA GLN A 233 14.55 -4.17 7.22
C GLN A 233 15.81 -4.34 8.08
N GLN A 234 17.00 -4.03 7.56
CA GLN A 234 18.24 -4.15 8.32
C GLN A 234 18.32 -3.15 9.49
N VAL A 235 17.78 -1.93 9.29
CA VAL A 235 17.73 -0.90 10.34
C VAL A 235 16.72 -1.32 11.40
N ILE A 236 15.52 -1.72 11.00
CA ILE A 236 14.43 -2.15 11.89
C ILE A 236 14.85 -3.36 12.71
N ASN A 237 15.47 -4.37 12.09
CA ASN A 237 15.93 -5.57 12.80
C ASN A 237 16.99 -5.24 13.86
N ARG A 238 17.91 -4.30 13.58
CA ARG A 238 18.89 -3.85 14.59
C ARG A 238 18.23 -3.13 15.75
N GLN A 239 17.28 -2.24 15.46
CA GLN A 239 16.51 -1.51 16.48
C GLN A 239 15.73 -2.49 17.37
N LEU A 240 15.07 -3.47 16.76
CA LEU A 240 14.32 -4.50 17.48
C LEU A 240 15.27 -5.35 18.36
N ALA A 241 16.43 -5.77 17.84
CA ALA A 241 17.40 -6.52 18.61
C ALA A 241 17.92 -5.74 19.84
N CYS A 242 18.23 -4.43 19.68
CA CYS A 242 18.60 -3.58 20.80
C CYS A 242 17.47 -3.47 21.82
N LEU A 243 16.25 -3.28 21.37
CA LEU A 243 15.07 -3.16 22.24
C LEU A 243 14.85 -4.44 23.08
N LEU A 244 14.98 -5.61 22.47
CA LEU A 244 14.81 -6.90 23.17
C LEU A 244 15.93 -7.20 24.19
N GLN A 245 17.08 -6.53 24.09
CA GLN A 245 18.16 -6.65 25.09
C GLN A 245 17.93 -5.80 26.35
N THR A 246 16.94 -4.90 26.31
CA THR A 246 16.63 -3.99 27.43
C THR A 246 15.46 -4.48 28.30
N ILE A 247 14.85 -5.60 27.92
CA ILE A 247 13.78 -6.30 28.66
C ILE A 247 14.37 -7.45 29.46
#